data_e4099227a45889696fb46480ae030bd2
#
_entry.id   e4099227a45889696fb46480ae030bd2
#
_cell.length_a   1.000
_cell.length_b   1.000
_cell.length_c   1.000
_cell.angle_alpha   90.00
_cell.angle_beta   90.00
_cell.angle_gamma   90.00
#
_symmetry.space_group_name_H-M   'P 1'
#
loop_
_entity.id
_entity.type
_entity.pdbx_description
1 polymer ?
#
loop_
_entity_poly.entity_id
_entity_poly.type
_entity_poly.pdbx_seq_one_letter_code
_entity_poly.pdbx_strand_id
1 'polypeptide(L)'
;RMIGLRMTYYFTDPKRGDVAIFKCPAEGPDYGKLYVKRVIGLPGETVTIKAGQVIITTADGETIYLDESYLNETPREDLTVNNQTYILGDDEYFMMGDNRNNSTDSRFWGNVKRDRFVAKVLFKYWKGFEIIK
;
A
#
# COMPACT_ATOMS: atom_id res chain seq x y z
N ARG A 1 -23.35 -15.06 -9.93
CA ARG A 1 -22.39 -15.02 -8.88
C ARG A 1 -21.97 -13.61 -8.48
N MET A 2 -21.99 -13.37 -7.26
CA MET A 2 -21.74 -12.03 -6.75
C MET A 2 -20.37 -11.94 -6.10
N ILE A 3 -19.65 -10.90 -6.43
CA ILE A 3 -18.41 -10.61 -5.75
C ILE A 3 -18.72 -9.83 -4.49
N GLY A 4 -18.33 -10.38 -3.35
CA GLY A 4 -18.60 -9.75 -2.09
C GLY A 4 -17.45 -8.90 -1.60
N LEU A 5 -17.38 -7.67 -2.07
CA LEU A 5 -16.39 -6.72 -1.61
C LEU A 5 -17.12 -5.66 -0.78
N ARG A 6 -16.89 -5.71 0.53
CA ARG A 6 -17.46 -4.71 1.43
C ARG A 6 -16.48 -3.57 1.59
N MET A 7 -16.98 -2.34 1.45
CA MET A 7 -16.14 -1.15 1.54
C MET A 7 -16.91 0.00 2.15
N THR A 8 -16.17 0.99 2.63
CA THR A 8 -16.73 2.23 3.13
C THR A 8 -15.84 3.38 2.69
N TYR A 9 -16.46 4.51 2.36
CA TYR A 9 -15.69 5.70 2.04
C TYR A 9 -14.91 6.16 3.27
N TYR A 10 -13.78 6.79 3.03
CA TYR A 10 -12.97 7.29 4.13
C TYR A 10 -13.58 8.55 4.72
N PHE A 11 -13.92 8.47 5.99
CA PHE A 11 -14.36 9.62 6.79
C PHE A 11 -13.28 10.03 7.78
N THR A 12 -12.31 9.15 8.02
CA THR A 12 -11.13 9.42 8.83
C THR A 12 -9.92 9.11 7.97
N ASP A 13 -8.75 9.39 8.48
CA ASP A 13 -7.54 9.14 7.72
C ASP A 13 -7.25 7.65 7.62
N PRO A 14 -6.69 7.21 6.49
CA PRO A 14 -6.27 5.82 6.35
C PRO A 14 -5.25 5.43 7.41
N LYS A 15 -5.33 4.19 7.84
CA LYS A 15 -4.44 3.64 8.87
C LYS A 15 -3.54 2.58 8.27
N ARG A 16 -2.36 2.40 8.88
CA ARG A 16 -1.45 1.36 8.43
C ARG A 16 -2.15 0.00 8.48
N GLY A 17 -2.01 -0.76 7.42
CA GLY A 17 -2.65 -2.06 7.29
C GLY A 17 -4.00 -2.03 6.61
N ASP A 18 -4.61 -0.88 6.46
CA ASP A 18 -5.87 -0.79 5.71
C ASP A 18 -5.64 -1.22 4.27
N VAL A 19 -6.62 -1.94 3.72
CA VAL A 19 -6.67 -2.19 2.29
C VAL A 19 -7.56 -1.09 1.70
N ALA A 20 -7.01 -0.32 0.79
CA ALA A 20 -7.67 0.91 0.33
C ALA A 20 -7.82 0.94 -1.18
N ILE A 21 -8.89 1.57 -1.60
CA ILE A 21 -9.14 1.88 -3.01
C ILE A 21 -8.75 3.33 -3.22
N PHE A 22 -7.91 3.57 -4.21
CA PHE A 22 -7.43 4.92 -4.50
C PHE A 22 -7.18 5.10 -5.98
N LYS A 23 -7.07 6.36 -6.40
CA LYS A 23 -6.82 6.69 -7.80
C LYS A 23 -5.32 6.69 -8.05
N CYS A 24 -4.91 6.03 -9.13
CA CYS A 24 -3.49 5.96 -9.49
C CYS A 24 -2.90 7.36 -9.63
N PRO A 25 -1.81 7.65 -8.94
CA PRO A 25 -1.18 8.98 -9.01
C PRO A 25 -0.20 9.13 -10.17
N ALA A 26 0.18 8.02 -10.81
CA ALA A 26 1.18 8.07 -11.86
C ALA A 26 0.61 8.65 -13.13
N GLU A 27 1.36 9.56 -13.75
CA GLU A 27 0.96 10.10 -15.03
C GLU A 27 1.06 9.02 -16.09
N GLY A 28 0.22 9.13 -17.12
CA GLY A 28 0.20 8.17 -18.20
C GLY A 28 -1.14 7.47 -18.31
N PRO A 29 -1.17 6.31 -18.99
CA PRO A 29 -2.43 5.62 -19.31
C PRO A 29 -3.24 5.21 -18.10
N ASP A 30 -2.58 4.97 -16.96
CA ASP A 30 -3.28 4.50 -15.77
C ASP A 30 -3.67 5.62 -14.81
N TYR A 31 -3.36 6.87 -15.15
CA TYR A 31 -3.67 7.98 -14.27
C TYR A 31 -5.17 8.02 -13.96
N GLY A 32 -5.48 8.07 -12.67
CA GLY A 32 -6.86 8.15 -12.20
C GLY A 32 -7.60 6.83 -12.15
N LYS A 33 -7.02 5.74 -12.65
CA LYS A 33 -7.63 4.42 -12.51
C LYS A 33 -7.61 3.99 -11.05
N LEU A 34 -8.59 3.19 -10.67
CA LEU A 34 -8.68 2.72 -9.30
C LEU A 34 -7.78 1.53 -9.07
N TYR A 35 -7.03 1.59 -8.00
CA TYR A 35 -6.21 0.48 -7.53
C TYR A 35 -6.61 0.10 -6.12
N VAL A 36 -6.36 -1.15 -5.77
CA VAL A 36 -6.62 -1.67 -4.43
C VAL A 36 -5.29 -2.17 -3.88
N LYS A 37 -4.77 -1.49 -2.87
CA LYS A 37 -3.48 -1.82 -2.27
C LYS A 37 -3.57 -1.64 -0.76
N ARG A 38 -2.52 -2.07 -0.07
CA ARG A 38 -2.46 -1.96 1.40
C ARG A 38 -1.66 -0.74 1.79
N VAL A 39 -2.14 -0.03 2.81
CA VAL A 39 -1.43 1.12 3.38
C VAL A 39 -0.24 0.62 4.20
N ILE A 40 0.94 1.03 3.79
CA ILE A 40 2.19 0.62 4.45
C ILE A 40 2.79 1.77 5.24
N GLY A 41 2.91 2.94 4.63
CA GLY A 41 3.48 4.10 5.29
C GLY A 41 2.45 5.21 5.46
N LEU A 42 2.59 5.96 6.54
CA LEU A 42 1.69 7.05 6.92
C LEU A 42 2.40 8.40 6.73
N PRO A 43 1.63 9.50 6.71
CA PRO A 43 2.24 10.82 6.55
C PRO A 43 3.35 11.09 7.56
N GLY A 44 4.41 11.69 7.08
CA GLY A 44 5.55 12.05 7.91
C GLY A 44 6.52 10.92 8.20
N GLU A 45 6.23 9.72 7.72
CA GLU A 45 7.08 8.57 7.98
C GLU A 45 8.08 8.35 6.86
N THR A 46 9.07 7.53 7.13
CA THR A 46 10.04 7.08 6.14
C THR A 46 9.89 5.58 5.97
N VAL A 47 9.74 5.12 4.74
CA VAL A 47 9.63 3.71 4.42
C VAL A 47 10.93 3.26 3.80
N THR A 48 11.57 2.25 4.39
CA THR A 48 12.78 1.67 3.86
C THR A 48 12.50 0.23 3.49
N ILE A 49 12.87 -0.16 2.26
CA ILE A 49 12.73 -1.54 1.80
C ILE A 49 14.12 -2.10 1.63
N LYS A 50 14.43 -3.14 2.41
CA LYS A 50 15.74 -3.74 2.45
C LYS A 50 15.60 -5.24 2.35
N ALA A 51 16.12 -5.82 1.29
CA ALA A 51 16.04 -7.26 1.06
C ALA A 51 14.60 -7.78 1.18
N GLY A 52 13.66 -7.02 0.64
CA GLY A 52 12.25 -7.39 0.68
C GLY A 52 11.52 -7.03 1.97
N GLN A 53 12.25 -6.68 3.02
CA GLN A 53 11.64 -6.33 4.30
C GLN A 53 11.31 -4.85 4.35
N VAL A 54 10.15 -4.55 4.90
CA VAL A 54 9.69 -3.16 5.06
C VAL A 54 9.99 -2.69 6.47
N ILE A 55 10.69 -1.57 6.56
CA ILE A 55 11.07 -0.93 7.82
C ILE A 55 10.48 0.47 7.81
N ILE A 56 9.74 0.80 8.86
CA ILE A 56 9.11 2.11 8.99
C ILE A 56 9.85 2.91 10.04
N THR A 57 10.21 4.14 9.71
CA THR A 57 10.66 5.11 10.70
C THR A 57 9.51 6.09 10.89
N THR A 58 8.95 6.12 12.09
CA THR A 58 7.79 6.96 12.36
C THR A 58 8.18 8.44 12.44
N ALA A 59 7.17 9.31 12.44
CA ALA A 59 7.41 10.75 12.47
C ALA A 59 8.17 11.18 13.74
N ASP A 60 8.01 10.44 14.83
CA ASP A 60 8.72 10.72 16.09
C ASP A 60 9.99 9.90 16.25
N GLY A 61 10.45 9.25 15.19
CA GLY A 61 11.78 8.63 15.16
C GLY A 61 11.84 7.17 15.58
N GLU A 62 10.72 6.53 15.84
CA GLU A 62 10.71 5.12 16.19
C GLU A 62 10.89 4.25 14.95
N THR A 63 11.49 3.09 15.13
CA THR A 63 11.70 2.13 14.05
C THR A 63 10.77 0.95 14.25
N ILE A 64 10.02 0.61 13.21
CA ILE A 64 9.10 -0.52 13.19
C ILE A 64 9.52 -1.46 12.07
N TYR A 65 9.76 -2.72 12.42
CA TYR A 65 9.96 -3.77 11.43
C TYR A 65 8.57 -4.36 11.17
N LEU A 66 8.04 -4.11 9.98
CA LEU A 66 6.66 -4.41 9.69
C LEU A 66 6.40 -5.91 9.73
N ASP A 67 5.36 -6.30 10.50
CA ASP A 67 4.90 -7.67 10.52
C ASP A 67 4.00 -7.88 9.31
N GLU A 68 4.44 -8.74 8.41
CA GLU A 68 3.76 -8.95 7.14
C GLU A 68 3.20 -10.36 7.03
N SER A 69 2.60 -10.83 8.11
CA SER A 69 2.00 -12.16 8.15
C SER A 69 0.85 -12.33 7.15
N TYR A 70 0.31 -11.23 6.61
CA TYR A 70 -0.74 -11.28 5.59
C TYR A 70 -0.21 -11.68 4.21
N LEU A 71 1.10 -11.72 4.02
CA LEU A 71 1.65 -12.09 2.73
C LEU A 71 1.59 -13.61 2.53
N ASN A 72 1.22 -14.02 1.31
CA ASN A 72 1.16 -15.43 0.97
C ASN A 72 2.52 -16.03 0.61
N GLU A 73 3.44 -15.18 0.18
CA GLU A 73 4.79 -15.64 -0.14
C GLU A 73 5.80 -14.61 0.28
N THR A 74 7.02 -15.07 0.51
CA THR A 74 8.10 -14.20 0.92
C THR A 74 8.53 -13.31 -0.24
N PRO A 75 8.63 -11.98 -0.02
CA PRO A 75 9.14 -11.09 -1.07
C PRO A 75 10.56 -11.49 -1.47
N ARG A 76 10.82 -11.50 -2.77
CA ARG A 76 12.14 -11.84 -3.28
C ARG A 76 13.06 -10.64 -3.15
N GLU A 77 14.27 -10.91 -2.72
CA GLU A 77 15.26 -9.85 -2.49
C GLU A 77 15.67 -9.16 -3.78
N ASP A 78 15.69 -9.90 -4.87
CA ASP A 78 16.16 -9.37 -6.14
C ASP A 78 15.14 -8.46 -6.84
N LEU A 79 13.90 -8.48 -6.41
CA LEU A 79 12.86 -7.62 -6.98
C LEU A 79 12.82 -6.26 -6.29
N THR A 80 13.35 -6.18 -5.11
CA THR A 80 13.49 -4.90 -4.44
C THR A 80 14.87 -4.40 -4.74
N VAL A 81 14.94 -3.48 -5.66
CA VAL A 81 16.21 -2.97 -6.09
C VAL A 81 16.88 -2.27 -4.93
N ASN A 82 17.64 -3.04 -4.17
CA ASN A 82 18.50 -2.47 -3.15
C ASN A 82 17.72 -1.74 -2.04
N ASN A 83 18.41 -1.14 -1.16
CA ASN A 83 17.88 -0.44 -0.01
C ASN A 83 17.23 0.87 -0.44
N GLN A 84 15.97 0.83 -0.81
CA GLN A 84 15.26 2.04 -1.22
C GLN A 84 14.58 2.68 -0.03
N THR A 85 14.64 4.00 0.00
CA THR A 85 14.05 4.79 1.07
C THR A 85 13.09 5.80 0.48
N TYR A 86 11.90 5.89 1.06
CA TYR A 86 10.85 6.80 0.61
C TYR A 86 10.43 7.67 1.79
N ILE A 87 10.54 8.98 1.62
CA ILE A 87 10.18 9.94 2.65
C ILE A 87 8.80 10.48 2.34
N LEU A 88 7.87 10.31 3.28
CA LEU A 88 6.49 10.69 3.08
C LEU A 88 6.24 12.09 3.63
N GLY A 89 5.59 12.93 2.83
CA GLY A 89 5.19 14.25 3.26
C GLY A 89 3.97 14.21 4.17
N ASP A 90 3.47 15.38 4.53
CA ASP A 90 2.42 15.52 5.53
C ASP A 90 1.08 14.92 5.11
N ASP A 91 0.84 14.75 3.83
CA ASP A 91 -0.39 14.18 3.31
C ASP A 91 -0.14 12.98 2.40
N GLU A 92 1.00 12.34 2.55
CA GLU A 92 1.41 11.27 1.65
C GLU A 92 1.45 9.92 2.35
N TYR A 93 1.04 8.90 1.60
CA TYR A 93 0.98 7.52 2.04
C TYR A 93 1.80 6.66 1.10
N PHE A 94 2.29 5.55 1.61
CA PHE A 94 3.01 4.58 0.80
C PHE A 94 2.17 3.31 0.69
N MET A 95 1.84 2.91 -0.54
CA MET A 95 0.93 1.80 -0.82
C MET A 95 1.68 0.65 -1.46
N MET A 96 1.46 -0.56 -0.96
CA MET A 96 2.07 -1.75 -1.55
C MET A 96 1.03 -2.84 -1.73
N GLY A 97 1.19 -3.59 -2.82
CA GLY A 97 0.37 -4.77 -3.03
C GLY A 97 0.86 -5.92 -2.17
N ASP A 98 -0.08 -6.78 -1.74
CA ASP A 98 0.30 -7.95 -0.96
C ASP A 98 1.05 -8.97 -1.82
N ASN A 99 0.78 -9.01 -3.12
CA ASN A 99 1.56 -9.82 -4.03
C ASN A 99 2.86 -9.07 -4.38
N ARG A 100 3.78 -9.03 -3.43
CA ARG A 100 4.99 -8.21 -3.50
C ARG A 100 5.85 -8.48 -4.72
N ASN A 101 5.83 -9.70 -5.19
CA ASN A 101 6.67 -10.11 -6.30
C ASN A 101 6.07 -9.73 -7.66
N ASN A 102 4.80 -9.35 -7.70
CA ASN A 102 4.09 -9.01 -8.94
C ASN A 102 3.12 -7.85 -8.74
N SER A 103 3.56 -6.80 -8.10
CA SER A 103 2.68 -5.67 -7.83
C SER A 103 3.26 -4.38 -8.37
N THR A 104 2.42 -3.60 -9.02
CA THR A 104 2.74 -2.23 -9.41
C THR A 104 2.15 -1.32 -8.34
N ASP A 105 2.99 -0.66 -7.58
CA ASP A 105 2.56 0.11 -6.44
C ASP A 105 3.51 1.29 -6.18
N SER A 106 3.53 1.82 -4.96
CA SER A 106 4.33 3.00 -4.65
C SER A 106 5.83 2.82 -4.88
N ARG A 107 6.30 1.57 -4.94
CA ARG A 107 7.71 1.32 -5.30
C ARG A 107 8.00 1.80 -6.72
N PHE A 108 6.97 1.94 -7.55
CA PHE A 108 7.09 2.43 -8.93
C PHE A 108 6.59 3.84 -9.08
N TRP A 109 5.43 4.17 -8.51
CA TRP A 109 4.83 5.49 -8.72
C TRP A 109 5.25 6.52 -7.68
N GLY A 110 5.73 6.07 -6.55
CA GLY A 110 6.01 6.97 -5.44
C GLY A 110 4.83 7.13 -4.50
N ASN A 111 4.85 8.22 -3.76
CA ASN A 111 3.90 8.44 -2.68
C ASN A 111 2.52 8.80 -3.21
N VAL A 112 1.48 8.43 -2.46
CA VAL A 112 0.08 8.67 -2.82
C VAL A 112 -0.51 9.68 -1.86
N LYS A 113 -1.02 10.78 -2.39
CA LYS A 113 -1.59 11.85 -1.57
C LYS A 113 -2.95 11.46 -1.02
N ARG A 114 -3.30 12.02 0.13
CA ARG A 114 -4.54 11.73 0.83
C ARG A 114 -5.77 11.91 -0.06
N ASP A 115 -5.77 12.92 -0.92
CA ASP A 115 -6.93 13.21 -1.76
C ASP A 115 -7.18 12.18 -2.85
N ARG A 116 -6.27 11.24 -3.04
CA ARG A 116 -6.45 10.15 -4.00
C ARG A 116 -7.26 9.00 -3.44
N PHE A 117 -7.41 8.92 -2.13
CA PHE A 117 -8.10 7.80 -1.48
C PHE A 117 -9.60 7.93 -1.65
N VAL A 118 -10.24 6.81 -1.99
CA VAL A 118 -11.68 6.77 -2.24
C VAL A 118 -12.38 6.02 -1.13
N ALA A 119 -11.93 4.81 -0.81
CA ALA A 119 -12.67 3.96 0.11
C ALA A 119 -11.74 2.95 0.77
N LYS A 120 -12.18 2.45 1.92
CA LYS A 120 -11.50 1.38 2.65
C LYS A 120 -12.23 0.07 2.36
N VAL A 121 -11.47 -0.96 2.05
CA VAL A 121 -12.01 -2.30 1.89
C VAL A 121 -12.15 -2.92 3.26
N LEU A 122 -13.39 -3.25 3.65
CA LEU A 122 -13.65 -3.82 4.96
C LEU A 122 -13.35 -5.31 4.96
N PHE A 123 -13.84 -6.02 3.95
CA PHE A 123 -13.50 -7.43 3.77
C PHE A 123 -14.03 -7.91 2.42
N LYS A 124 -13.49 -9.03 1.98
CA LYS A 124 -14.04 -9.74 0.84
C LYS A 124 -14.68 -11.01 1.39
N TYR A 125 -15.92 -11.25 1.01
CA TYR A 125 -16.65 -12.38 1.56
C TYR A 125 -17.04 -13.40 0.51
N TRP A 126 -16.54 -13.26 -0.67
CA TRP A 126 -16.78 -14.23 -1.72
C TRP A 126 -15.55 -15.12 -1.85
N LYS A 127 -15.77 -16.40 -1.62
CA LYS A 127 -14.68 -17.36 -1.63
C LYS A 127 -14.04 -17.40 -3.02
N GLY A 128 -12.74 -17.33 -3.05
CA GLY A 128 -11.98 -17.36 -4.30
C GLY A 128 -11.80 -16.00 -4.93
N PHE A 129 -12.39 -14.96 -4.35
CA PHE A 129 -12.17 -13.62 -4.84
C PHE A 129 -10.80 -13.14 -4.43
N GLU A 130 -10.07 -12.56 -5.37
CA GLU A 130 -8.77 -12.00 -5.08
C GLU A 130 -8.78 -10.51 -5.36
N ILE A 131 -8.29 -9.77 -4.39
CA ILE A 131 -8.09 -8.35 -4.56
C ILE A 131 -6.80 -8.15 -5.35
N ILE A 132 -6.83 -7.33 -6.36
CA ILE A 132 -5.65 -7.01 -7.14
C ILE A 132 -4.72 -6.20 -6.26
N LYS A 133 -3.52 -6.70 -6.08
CA LYS A 133 -2.61 -6.18 -5.07
C LYS A 133 -1.38 -5.54 -5.66
#